data_0ea5bfdcc33b1ac641c9c6f97a3ebb16
#
_entry.id   0ea5bfdcc33b1ac641c9c6f97a3ebb16
#
_cell.length_a   1.000
_cell.length_b   1.000
_cell.length_c   1.000
_cell.angle_alpha   90.00
_cell.angle_beta   90.00
_cell.angle_gamma   90.00
#
_symmetry.space_group_name_H-M   'P 1'
#
loop_
_entity.id
_entity.type
_entity.pdbx_description
1 polymer ?
#
loop_
_entity_poly.entity_id
_entity_poly.type
_entity_poly.pdbx_seq_one_letter_code
_entity_poly.pdbx_strand_id
1 'polypeptide(L)'
;MKKIQRFFCYGLLAIGMIFAACGPDARLDLVGNIIGSAPRTDVRFVDSEKYNAEHPFVTIKAPVENYRVYVCTDTHITTDFYNWQNFISAYRADLLCPVALHLGDIVDASNHYPDVVNSFNQIPHNPLKPDTMMLVAGNHDICFSQWDEYLENYKTSVYYFIVETPLGQKDLFIMYDSADGTLGKKQLQWMRNTLEWASKQNFRHIVAGSHTHFFMRDNSQGIATNYSIEETYTLLRLFQSHGIDILFTGHSHSREVTMFDELTCIIVDSMTDEDKKPAYLVATIGEKIDYKFVNLPTKP
;
A
#
# COMPACT_ATOMS: atom_id res chain seq x y z
N MET A 1 21.74 48.33 4.35
CA MET A 1 20.56 47.61 4.87
C MET A 1 19.38 47.53 3.90
N LYS A 2 18.91 48.61 3.27
CA LYS A 2 17.75 48.59 2.35
C LYS A 2 17.89 47.73 1.08
N LYS A 3 19.10 47.48 0.55
CA LYS A 3 19.32 46.63 -0.62
C LYS A 3 19.25 45.14 -0.28
N ILE A 4 19.67 44.72 0.89
CA ILE A 4 19.62 43.29 1.32
C ILE A 4 18.19 42.86 1.60
N GLN A 5 17.36 43.74 2.23
CA GLN A 5 15.94 43.44 2.44
C GLN A 5 15.17 43.29 1.12
N ARG A 6 15.47 44.05 0.08
CA ARG A 6 14.82 43.91 -1.24
C ARG A 6 15.19 42.56 -1.91
N PHE A 7 16.40 42.11 -1.81
CA PHE A 7 16.81 40.80 -2.36
C PHE A 7 16.15 39.64 -1.64
N PHE A 8 15.97 39.74 -0.32
CA PHE A 8 15.25 38.74 0.46
C PHE A 8 13.75 38.67 0.14
N CYS A 9 13.10 39.81 -0.08
CA CYS A 9 11.68 39.86 -0.48
C CYS A 9 11.45 39.32 -1.90
N TYR A 10 12.36 39.56 -2.85
CA TYR A 10 12.25 39.02 -4.21
C TYR A 10 12.55 37.52 -4.25
N GLY A 11 13.47 37.04 -3.42
CA GLY A 11 13.74 35.60 -3.26
C GLY A 11 12.53 34.83 -2.68
N LEU A 12 11.90 35.36 -1.66
CA LEU A 12 10.69 34.77 -1.07
C LEU A 12 9.46 34.85 -2.01
N LEU A 13 9.32 35.91 -2.80
CA LEU A 13 8.27 36.04 -3.82
C LEU A 13 8.50 35.07 -4.99
N ALA A 14 9.73 34.86 -5.42
CA ALA A 14 10.09 33.90 -6.47
C ALA A 14 9.85 32.46 -6.01
N ILE A 15 10.20 32.12 -4.77
CA ILE A 15 9.90 30.81 -4.15
C ILE A 15 8.38 30.64 -4.02
N GLY A 16 7.65 31.65 -3.56
CA GLY A 16 6.19 31.61 -3.46
C GLY A 16 5.50 31.45 -4.82
N MET A 17 6.01 32.04 -5.90
CA MET A 17 5.46 31.88 -7.24
C MET A 17 5.77 30.50 -7.86
N ILE A 18 6.91 29.90 -7.55
CA ILE A 18 7.23 28.52 -7.95
C ILE A 18 6.23 27.54 -7.28
N PHE A 19 5.94 27.75 -6.01
CA PHE A 19 4.94 26.93 -5.30
C PHE A 19 3.49 27.14 -5.79
N ALA A 20 3.15 28.31 -6.33
CA ALA A 20 1.82 28.59 -6.85
C ALA A 20 1.61 28.09 -8.28
N ALA A 21 2.69 27.94 -9.07
CA ALA A 21 2.63 27.50 -10.46
C ALA A 21 2.74 25.98 -10.63
N CYS A 22 3.20 25.27 -9.59
CA CYS A 22 3.33 23.82 -9.59
C CYS A 22 2.07 23.20 -8.98
N GLY A 23 1.48 22.22 -9.65
CA GLY A 23 0.41 21.40 -9.08
C GLY A 23 0.85 20.65 -7.82
N PRO A 24 -0.08 19.98 -7.09
CA PRO A 24 0.23 19.25 -5.86
C PRO A 24 1.42 18.29 -5.99
N ASP A 25 1.51 17.59 -7.11
CA ASP A 25 2.58 16.64 -7.45
C ASP A 25 3.98 17.28 -7.41
N ALA A 26 4.11 18.51 -7.94
CA ALA A 26 5.41 19.21 -7.97
C ALA A 26 5.86 19.73 -6.60
N ARG A 27 4.94 19.90 -5.65
CA ARG A 27 5.27 20.31 -4.27
C ARG A 27 5.85 19.15 -3.47
N LEU A 28 5.25 17.97 -3.60
CA LEU A 28 5.73 16.74 -2.96
C LEU A 28 7.06 16.30 -3.56
N ASP A 29 7.19 16.35 -4.89
CA ASP A 29 8.44 16.10 -5.59
C ASP A 29 9.60 17.03 -5.16
N LEU A 30 9.30 18.29 -4.88
CA LEU A 30 10.32 19.23 -4.40
C LEU A 30 10.78 18.88 -2.98
N VAL A 31 9.86 18.50 -2.12
CA VAL A 31 10.14 18.07 -0.75
C VAL A 31 10.88 16.73 -0.75
N GLY A 32 10.46 15.77 -1.52
CA GLY A 32 11.12 14.47 -1.70
C GLY A 32 12.56 14.62 -2.22
N ASN A 33 12.80 15.50 -3.19
CA ASN A 33 14.14 15.80 -3.70
C ASN A 33 15.04 16.53 -2.69
N ILE A 34 14.47 17.26 -1.73
CA ILE A 34 15.24 17.97 -0.70
C ILE A 34 15.60 17.05 0.47
N ILE A 35 14.77 16.03 0.77
CA ILE A 35 14.89 15.22 1.98
C ILE A 35 15.51 13.84 1.74
N GLY A 36 15.46 13.35 0.53
CA GLY A 36 16.10 12.08 0.18
C GLY A 36 15.66 11.63 -1.19
N SER A 37 16.47 11.65 -2.15
CA SER A 37 16.45 11.10 -3.51
C SER A 37 15.39 10.03 -3.88
N ALA A 38 14.19 10.07 -3.29
CA ALA A 38 13.09 9.19 -3.65
C ALA A 38 12.64 9.50 -5.10
N PRO A 39 12.50 8.52 -5.98
CA PRO A 39 11.95 8.74 -7.31
C PRO A 39 10.50 9.22 -7.22
N ARG A 40 10.12 10.10 -8.15
CA ARG A 40 8.73 10.59 -8.25
C ARG A 40 7.75 9.45 -8.45
N THR A 41 6.54 9.57 -7.94
CA THR A 41 5.45 8.60 -8.10
C THR A 41 5.24 8.18 -9.56
N ASP A 42 5.24 9.13 -10.50
CA ASP A 42 5.11 8.81 -11.93
C ASP A 42 6.31 8.03 -12.51
N VAL A 43 7.49 8.10 -11.90
CA VAL A 43 8.67 7.29 -12.27
C VAL A 43 8.48 5.87 -11.73
N ARG A 44 8.15 5.73 -10.45
CA ARG A 44 7.89 4.42 -9.82
C ARG A 44 6.73 3.68 -10.49
N PHE A 45 5.70 4.41 -10.92
CA PHE A 45 4.63 3.83 -11.73
C PHE A 45 5.16 3.28 -13.06
N VAL A 46 6.00 4.02 -13.78
CA VAL A 46 6.58 3.55 -15.06
C VAL A 46 7.47 2.32 -14.84
N ASP A 47 8.23 2.27 -13.76
CA ASP A 47 9.06 1.11 -13.41
C ASP A 47 8.18 -0.12 -13.15
N SER A 48 7.09 0.05 -12.40
CA SER A 48 6.10 -1.01 -12.15
C SER A 48 5.44 -1.49 -13.45
N GLU A 49 4.97 -0.58 -14.31
CA GLU A 49 4.35 -0.91 -15.60
C GLU A 49 5.30 -1.64 -16.56
N LYS A 50 6.59 -1.29 -16.55
CA LYS A 50 7.59 -1.99 -17.35
C LYS A 50 7.70 -3.46 -16.96
N TYR A 51 7.71 -3.76 -15.68
CA TYR A 51 7.70 -5.14 -15.20
C TYR A 51 6.37 -5.84 -15.53
N ASN A 52 5.25 -5.20 -15.29
CA ASN A 52 3.92 -5.74 -15.52
C ASN A 52 3.63 -6.06 -17.00
N ALA A 53 4.23 -5.30 -17.93
CA ALA A 53 4.10 -5.56 -19.37
C ALA A 53 4.70 -6.91 -19.80
N GLU A 54 5.74 -7.37 -19.10
CA GLU A 54 6.39 -8.66 -19.33
C GLU A 54 5.79 -9.80 -18.47
N HIS A 55 5.08 -9.41 -17.38
CA HIS A 55 4.51 -10.32 -16.40
C HIS A 55 3.02 -10.01 -16.22
N PRO A 56 2.15 -10.61 -17.05
CA PRO A 56 0.72 -10.30 -17.01
C PRO A 56 0.10 -10.67 -15.66
N PHE A 57 -0.91 -9.92 -15.27
CA PHE A 57 -1.62 -10.08 -14.02
C PHE A 57 -2.19 -11.48 -13.84
N VAL A 58 -2.06 -11.99 -12.62
CA VAL A 58 -2.38 -13.38 -12.31
C VAL A 58 -3.83 -13.54 -11.83
N THR A 59 -4.39 -14.71 -12.12
CA THR A 59 -5.60 -15.19 -11.45
C THR A 59 -5.19 -16.24 -10.41
N ILE A 60 -5.52 -15.97 -9.15
CA ILE A 60 -5.30 -16.86 -8.01
C ILE A 60 -6.57 -17.69 -7.82
N LYS A 61 -6.43 -18.99 -7.68
CA LYS A 61 -7.58 -19.87 -7.40
C LYS A 61 -7.84 -19.93 -5.90
N ALA A 62 -9.01 -19.53 -5.47
CA ALA A 62 -9.45 -19.71 -4.10
C ALA A 62 -9.76 -21.20 -3.82
N PRO A 63 -9.44 -21.70 -2.63
CA PRO A 63 -9.73 -23.09 -2.27
C PRO A 63 -11.22 -23.34 -1.99
N VAL A 64 -11.97 -22.30 -1.67
CA VAL A 64 -13.39 -22.33 -1.30
C VAL A 64 -14.11 -21.06 -1.73
N GLU A 65 -15.46 -21.06 -1.70
CA GLU A 65 -16.26 -19.87 -2.06
C GLU A 65 -16.06 -18.70 -1.10
N ASN A 66 -15.97 -18.97 0.20
CA ASN A 66 -15.75 -17.98 1.23
C ASN A 66 -14.31 -18.10 1.73
N TYR A 67 -13.37 -17.54 0.98
CA TYR A 67 -11.95 -17.62 1.28
C TYR A 67 -11.49 -16.47 2.20
N ARG A 68 -10.28 -16.59 2.74
CA ARG A 68 -9.67 -15.58 3.61
C ARG A 68 -8.54 -14.87 2.90
N VAL A 69 -8.34 -13.61 3.28
CA VAL A 69 -7.19 -12.79 2.90
C VAL A 69 -6.56 -12.26 4.18
N TYR A 70 -5.27 -12.49 4.35
CA TYR A 70 -4.49 -11.94 5.45
C TYR A 70 -3.88 -10.62 5.01
N VAL A 71 -4.01 -9.58 5.82
CA VAL A 71 -3.54 -8.23 5.51
C VAL A 71 -2.64 -7.74 6.62
N CYS A 72 -1.43 -7.37 6.30
CA CYS A 72 -0.45 -6.77 7.20
C CYS A 72 0.17 -5.52 6.61
N THR A 73 0.82 -4.72 7.44
CA THR A 73 1.47 -3.46 7.08
C THR A 73 2.50 -3.07 8.13
N ASP A 74 3.35 -2.11 7.80
CA ASP A 74 4.24 -1.43 8.76
C ASP A 74 5.00 -2.44 9.63
N THR A 75 5.67 -3.37 8.98
CA THR A 75 6.49 -4.39 9.66
C THR A 75 7.82 -3.83 10.14
N HIS A 76 8.36 -2.80 9.45
CA HIS A 76 9.60 -2.11 9.79
C HIS A 76 10.70 -3.08 10.22
N ILE A 77 10.89 -4.14 9.44
CA ILE A 77 11.84 -5.20 9.78
C ILE A 77 13.26 -4.64 9.82
N THR A 78 13.92 -4.90 10.93
CA THR A 78 15.34 -4.64 11.14
C THR A 78 16.08 -5.95 11.40
N THR A 79 16.40 -6.27 12.63
CA THR A 79 17.03 -7.54 13.05
C THR A 79 16.06 -8.45 13.81
N ASP A 80 14.88 -7.97 14.08
CA ASP A 80 13.83 -8.69 14.80
C ASP A 80 12.71 -9.12 13.84
N PHE A 81 12.32 -10.37 13.92
CA PHE A 81 11.35 -10.99 13.02
C PHE A 81 10.20 -11.66 13.77
N TYR A 82 10.06 -11.44 15.07
CA TYR A 82 9.11 -12.18 15.89
C TYR A 82 7.67 -12.05 15.40
N ASN A 83 7.21 -10.83 15.20
CA ASN A 83 5.84 -10.57 14.71
C ASN A 83 5.66 -11.07 13.27
N TRP A 84 6.64 -10.83 12.40
CA TRP A 84 6.64 -11.32 11.03
C TRP A 84 6.55 -12.84 10.96
N GLN A 85 7.34 -13.57 11.73
CA GLN A 85 7.32 -15.02 11.77
C GLN A 85 5.99 -15.58 12.26
N ASN A 86 5.38 -14.95 13.27
CA ASN A 86 4.06 -15.34 13.76
C ASN A 86 2.97 -15.11 12.70
N PHE A 87 3.01 -13.98 12.00
CA PHE A 87 2.08 -13.69 10.90
C PHE A 87 2.22 -14.72 9.77
N ILE A 88 3.43 -14.97 9.28
CA ILE A 88 3.66 -15.93 8.19
C ILE A 88 3.26 -17.35 8.60
N SER A 89 3.54 -17.75 9.83
CA SER A 89 3.13 -19.05 10.36
C SER A 89 1.61 -19.19 10.37
N ALA A 90 0.88 -18.15 10.84
CA ALA A 90 -0.57 -18.14 10.85
C ALA A 90 -1.15 -18.15 9.42
N TYR A 91 -0.60 -17.35 8.52
CA TYR A 91 -0.98 -17.33 7.11
C TYR A 91 -0.80 -18.69 6.43
N ARG A 92 0.35 -19.35 6.63
CA ARG A 92 0.66 -20.66 6.03
C ARG A 92 -0.19 -21.79 6.61
N ALA A 93 -0.59 -21.69 7.87
CA ALA A 93 -1.46 -22.70 8.51
C ALA A 93 -2.91 -22.62 8.01
N ASP A 94 -3.36 -21.48 7.50
CA ASP A 94 -4.76 -21.30 7.07
C ASP A 94 -4.97 -21.75 5.62
N LEU A 95 -5.52 -22.96 5.45
CA LEU A 95 -5.82 -23.54 4.13
C LEU A 95 -6.92 -22.80 3.35
N LEU A 96 -7.67 -21.92 4.00
CA LEU A 96 -8.72 -21.12 3.34
C LEU A 96 -8.19 -19.79 2.79
N CYS A 97 -6.91 -19.49 2.98
CA CYS A 97 -6.30 -18.24 2.58
C CYS A 97 -5.40 -18.42 1.35
N PRO A 98 -5.84 -18.05 0.15
CA PRO A 98 -5.02 -18.18 -1.07
C PRO A 98 -3.96 -17.09 -1.21
N VAL A 99 -4.11 -15.94 -0.54
CA VAL A 99 -3.24 -14.78 -0.70
C VAL A 99 -3.15 -13.97 0.59
N ALA A 100 -1.95 -13.42 0.85
CA ALA A 100 -1.74 -12.37 1.84
C ALA A 100 -1.38 -11.05 1.14
N LEU A 101 -1.73 -9.92 1.77
CA LEU A 101 -1.39 -8.57 1.33
C LEU A 101 -0.43 -7.94 2.33
N HIS A 102 0.62 -7.28 1.85
CA HIS A 102 1.48 -6.41 2.64
C HIS A 102 1.39 -4.98 2.11
N LEU A 103 0.95 -4.05 2.93
CA LEU A 103 0.57 -2.70 2.52
C LEU A 103 1.71 -1.68 2.69
N GLY A 104 2.97 -2.11 2.62
CA GLY A 104 4.13 -1.22 2.63
C GLY A 104 4.77 -1.04 4.01
N ASP A 105 5.86 -0.28 4.02
CA ASP A 105 6.79 -0.13 5.13
C ASP A 105 7.27 -1.50 5.63
N ILE A 106 7.86 -2.24 4.67
CA ILE A 106 8.32 -3.62 4.89
C ILE A 106 9.54 -3.63 5.80
N VAL A 107 10.49 -2.72 5.53
CA VAL A 107 11.76 -2.58 6.26
C VAL A 107 11.99 -1.13 6.65
N ASP A 108 12.81 -0.90 7.68
CA ASP A 108 13.28 0.44 8.02
C ASP A 108 14.41 0.90 7.10
N ALA A 109 15.21 -0.05 6.61
CA ALA A 109 16.33 0.22 5.72
C ALA A 109 16.50 -0.90 4.70
N SER A 110 16.85 -0.56 3.46
CA SER A 110 16.90 -1.46 2.30
C SER A 110 17.83 -2.67 2.47
N ASN A 111 18.89 -2.54 3.27
CA ASN A 111 19.78 -3.66 3.55
C ASN A 111 19.10 -4.84 4.27
N HIS A 112 17.87 -4.66 4.77
CA HIS A 112 17.09 -5.71 5.43
C HIS A 112 16.13 -6.47 4.48
N TYR A 113 15.97 -6.06 3.22
CA TYR A 113 15.15 -6.84 2.28
C TYR A 113 15.61 -8.29 2.10
N PRO A 114 16.91 -8.59 1.96
CA PRO A 114 17.37 -9.98 1.90
C PRO A 114 17.01 -10.78 3.15
N ASP A 115 17.01 -10.13 4.34
CA ASP A 115 16.66 -10.78 5.59
C ASP A 115 15.18 -11.14 5.65
N VAL A 116 14.29 -10.26 5.14
CA VAL A 116 12.86 -10.54 5.01
C VAL A 116 12.62 -11.75 4.10
N VAL A 117 13.23 -11.77 2.93
CA VAL A 117 13.13 -12.89 1.98
C VAL A 117 13.66 -14.19 2.61
N ASN A 118 14.80 -14.13 3.28
CA ASN A 118 15.40 -15.28 3.95
C ASN A 118 14.52 -15.79 5.09
N SER A 119 13.98 -14.89 5.92
CA SER A 119 13.09 -15.28 7.02
C SER A 119 11.80 -15.92 6.51
N PHE A 120 11.23 -15.39 5.43
CA PHE A 120 10.08 -15.99 4.76
C PHE A 120 10.38 -17.42 4.29
N ASN A 121 11.55 -17.64 3.70
CA ASN A 121 11.95 -18.97 3.22
C ASN A 121 12.28 -19.95 4.35
N GLN A 122 12.69 -19.48 5.53
CA GLN A 122 13.01 -20.35 6.68
C GLN A 122 11.75 -20.90 7.40
N ILE A 123 10.62 -20.23 7.28
CA ILE A 123 9.36 -20.70 7.88
C ILE A 123 8.84 -21.87 7.05
N PRO A 124 8.47 -23.00 7.67
CA PRO A 124 8.04 -24.18 6.92
C PRO A 124 6.88 -23.89 5.98
N HIS A 125 7.05 -24.24 4.71
CA HIS A 125 5.99 -24.18 3.71
C HIS A 125 4.91 -25.22 3.99
N ASN A 126 3.66 -24.84 3.75
CA ASN A 126 2.57 -25.81 3.74
C ASN A 126 2.47 -26.42 2.33
N PRO A 127 2.74 -27.72 2.14
CA PRO A 127 2.73 -28.34 0.81
C PRO A 127 1.34 -28.38 0.17
N LEU A 128 0.27 -28.14 0.95
CA LEU A 128 -1.11 -28.12 0.48
C LEU A 128 -1.58 -26.74 0.04
N LYS A 129 -0.71 -25.71 0.15
CA LYS A 129 -1.08 -24.32 -0.11
C LYS A 129 0.04 -23.58 -0.82
N PRO A 130 -0.23 -22.95 -1.97
CA PRO A 130 0.71 -22.01 -2.58
C PRO A 130 0.93 -20.80 -1.68
N ASP A 131 2.17 -20.39 -1.50
CA ASP A 131 2.49 -19.12 -0.85
C ASP A 131 2.37 -17.99 -1.87
N THR A 132 1.42 -17.10 -1.66
CA THR A 132 1.25 -15.92 -2.49
C THR A 132 1.11 -14.71 -1.60
N MET A 133 2.08 -13.80 -1.68
CA MET A 133 2.05 -12.51 -1.01
C MET A 133 2.11 -11.40 -2.03
N MET A 134 1.17 -10.47 -1.94
CA MET A 134 1.05 -9.29 -2.80
C MET A 134 1.44 -8.06 -1.98
N LEU A 135 2.39 -7.27 -2.49
CA LEU A 135 2.99 -6.17 -1.74
C LEU A 135 2.85 -4.86 -2.49
N VAL A 136 2.77 -3.77 -1.74
CA VAL A 136 2.95 -2.40 -2.25
C VAL A 136 4.06 -1.72 -1.43
N ALA A 137 4.66 -0.67 -1.99
CA ALA A 137 5.64 0.11 -1.28
C ALA A 137 4.97 1.07 -0.29
N GLY A 138 5.59 1.26 0.87
CA GLY A 138 5.32 2.34 1.79
C GLY A 138 6.38 3.44 1.70
N ASN A 139 6.29 4.46 2.56
CA ASN A 139 7.22 5.58 2.51
C ASN A 139 8.65 5.20 2.95
N HIS A 140 8.80 4.24 3.85
CA HIS A 140 10.12 3.71 4.21
C HIS A 140 10.74 2.92 3.04
N ASP A 141 9.96 2.26 2.22
CA ASP A 141 10.45 1.48 1.08
C ASP A 141 10.97 2.35 -0.08
N ILE A 142 10.70 3.67 -0.08
CA ILE A 142 11.12 4.60 -1.14
C ILE A 142 12.10 5.67 -0.65
N CYS A 143 12.17 5.95 0.66
CA CYS A 143 13.08 6.95 1.23
C CYS A 143 14.55 6.56 1.01
N PHE A 144 15.46 7.56 1.03
CA PHE A 144 16.91 7.36 0.99
C PHE A 144 17.42 6.45 -0.14
N SER A 145 16.80 6.54 -1.34
CA SER A 145 17.14 5.73 -2.51
C SER A 145 16.84 4.21 -2.36
N GLN A 146 15.91 3.84 -1.51
CA GLN A 146 15.56 2.43 -1.29
C GLN A 146 14.65 1.84 -2.41
N TRP A 147 14.14 2.68 -3.32
CA TRP A 147 13.27 2.23 -4.40
C TRP A 147 13.93 1.20 -5.33
N ASP A 148 15.21 1.38 -5.63
CA ASP A 148 15.92 0.43 -6.51
C ASP A 148 16.03 -0.96 -5.87
N GLU A 149 16.32 -1.02 -4.58
CA GLU A 149 16.35 -2.25 -3.81
C GLU A 149 14.95 -2.86 -3.64
N TYR A 150 13.90 -2.03 -3.46
CA TYR A 150 12.53 -2.51 -3.48
C TYR A 150 12.20 -3.19 -4.82
N LEU A 151 12.52 -2.55 -5.95
CA LEU A 151 12.32 -3.12 -7.28
C LEU A 151 13.13 -4.40 -7.50
N GLU A 152 14.37 -4.44 -7.01
CA GLU A 152 15.19 -5.65 -7.12
C GLU A 152 14.54 -6.85 -6.43
N ASN A 153 13.90 -6.63 -5.29
CA ASN A 153 13.29 -7.70 -4.49
C ASN A 153 11.83 -7.99 -4.89
N TYR A 154 11.02 -6.97 -5.13
CA TYR A 154 9.56 -7.10 -5.27
C TYR A 154 9.00 -6.69 -6.64
N LYS A 155 9.81 -6.07 -7.51
CA LYS A 155 9.57 -5.83 -8.94
C LYS A 155 8.51 -4.79 -9.26
N THR A 156 7.40 -4.69 -8.54
CA THR A 156 6.29 -3.78 -8.83
C THR A 156 5.58 -3.36 -7.55
N SER A 157 4.98 -2.17 -7.56
CA SER A 157 4.14 -1.65 -6.49
C SER A 157 2.74 -1.25 -7.01
N VAL A 158 2.46 -1.39 -8.31
CA VAL A 158 1.19 -1.01 -8.93
C VAL A 158 0.72 -2.11 -9.86
N TYR A 159 -0.35 -2.79 -9.52
CA TYR A 159 -0.91 -3.91 -10.31
C TYR A 159 -2.33 -4.24 -9.85
N TYR A 160 -2.99 -5.14 -10.55
CA TYR A 160 -4.18 -5.81 -10.06
C TYR A 160 -4.04 -7.33 -10.22
N PHE A 161 -4.81 -8.07 -9.47
CA PHE A 161 -4.97 -9.51 -9.62
C PHE A 161 -6.42 -9.92 -9.36
N ILE A 162 -6.77 -11.12 -9.79
CA ILE A 162 -8.12 -11.66 -9.64
C ILE A 162 -8.03 -12.89 -8.73
N VAL A 163 -8.94 -13.01 -7.78
CA VAL A 163 -9.18 -14.28 -7.07
C VAL A 163 -10.45 -14.90 -7.64
N GLU A 164 -10.32 -16.13 -8.13
CA GLU A 164 -11.45 -16.89 -8.72
C GLU A 164 -11.80 -18.06 -7.82
N THR A 165 -13.08 -18.13 -7.43
CA THR A 165 -13.61 -19.17 -6.57
C THR A 165 -13.90 -20.46 -7.34
N PRO A 166 -14.11 -21.60 -6.66
CA PRO A 166 -14.45 -22.87 -7.31
C PRO A 166 -15.71 -22.83 -8.19
N LEU A 167 -16.70 -21.98 -7.84
CA LEU A 167 -17.91 -21.79 -8.65
C LEU A 167 -17.76 -20.73 -9.75
N GLY A 168 -16.54 -20.17 -9.91
CA GLY A 168 -16.20 -19.22 -10.97
C GLY A 168 -16.54 -17.76 -10.66
N GLN A 169 -16.92 -17.42 -9.42
CA GLN A 169 -17.03 -16.04 -8.99
C GLN A 169 -15.64 -15.40 -8.97
N LYS A 170 -15.57 -14.11 -9.26
CA LYS A 170 -14.31 -13.38 -9.37
C LYS A 170 -14.32 -12.14 -8.50
N ASP A 171 -13.27 -11.96 -7.75
CA ASP A 171 -13.00 -10.75 -6.96
C ASP A 171 -11.75 -10.07 -7.50
N LEU A 172 -11.83 -8.76 -7.72
CA LEU A 172 -10.72 -7.94 -8.22
C LEU A 172 -10.00 -7.28 -7.04
N PHE A 173 -8.69 -7.41 -7.02
CA PHE A 173 -7.81 -6.72 -6.08
C PHE A 173 -6.94 -5.74 -6.84
N ILE A 174 -6.99 -4.45 -6.48
CA ILE A 174 -6.21 -3.37 -7.07
C ILE A 174 -5.20 -2.89 -6.04
N MET A 175 -3.91 -3.12 -6.31
CA MET A 175 -2.80 -2.71 -5.47
C MET A 175 -2.13 -1.49 -6.10
N TYR A 176 -1.93 -0.42 -5.33
CA TYR A 176 -1.41 0.83 -5.88
C TYR A 176 -0.43 1.53 -4.94
N ASP A 177 0.53 2.24 -5.53
CA ASP A 177 1.57 2.99 -4.83
C ASP A 177 1.02 4.34 -4.32
N SER A 178 1.04 4.53 -3.02
CA SER A 178 0.71 5.78 -2.35
C SER A 178 1.79 6.24 -1.38
N ALA A 179 2.99 5.72 -1.54
CA ALA A 179 4.10 5.91 -0.58
C ALA A 179 4.45 7.38 -0.31
N ASP A 180 4.26 8.29 -1.27
CA ASP A 180 4.46 9.75 -1.09
C ASP A 180 3.14 10.52 -0.83
N GLY A 181 2.02 9.86 -0.55
CA GLY A 181 0.74 10.53 -0.37
C GLY A 181 0.15 11.12 -1.66
N THR A 182 0.48 10.57 -2.82
CA THR A 182 -0.10 10.92 -4.12
C THR A 182 -0.03 9.74 -5.08
N LEU A 183 -0.99 9.66 -6.02
CA LEU A 183 -0.91 8.71 -7.14
C LEU A 183 -0.12 9.27 -8.32
N GLY A 184 0.13 10.56 -8.36
CA GLY A 184 0.63 11.20 -9.58
C GLY A 184 -0.35 11.11 -10.74
N LYS A 185 0.07 11.58 -11.91
CA LYS A 185 -0.83 11.65 -13.06
C LYS A 185 -1.02 10.33 -13.77
N LYS A 186 0.08 9.60 -13.95
CA LYS A 186 0.07 8.36 -14.75
C LYS A 186 -0.69 7.25 -14.01
N GLN A 187 -0.39 7.06 -12.73
CA GLN A 187 -1.07 6.05 -11.93
C GLN A 187 -2.56 6.38 -11.73
N LEU A 188 -2.90 7.66 -11.51
CA LEU A 188 -4.30 8.08 -11.43
C LEU A 188 -5.06 7.79 -12.73
N GLN A 189 -4.42 8.00 -13.90
CA GLN A 189 -5.03 7.65 -15.18
C GLN A 189 -5.17 6.13 -15.35
N TRP A 190 -4.16 5.36 -14.94
CA TRP A 190 -4.23 3.90 -14.92
C TRP A 190 -5.35 3.40 -14.01
N MET A 191 -5.50 3.97 -12.80
CA MET A 191 -6.57 3.63 -11.86
C MET A 191 -7.96 3.88 -12.50
N ARG A 192 -8.16 5.03 -13.15
CA ARG A 192 -9.41 5.33 -13.86
C ARG A 192 -9.72 4.30 -14.93
N ASN A 193 -8.73 3.98 -15.76
CA ASN A 193 -8.88 3.01 -16.85
C ASN A 193 -9.18 1.60 -16.30
N THR A 194 -8.51 1.21 -15.24
CA THR A 194 -8.70 -0.09 -14.58
C THR A 194 -10.11 -0.20 -13.98
N LEU A 195 -10.58 0.83 -13.31
CA LEU A 195 -11.92 0.85 -12.72
C LEU A 195 -13.03 0.91 -13.79
N GLU A 196 -12.82 1.68 -14.87
CA GLU A 196 -13.73 1.67 -16.00
C GLU A 196 -13.78 0.30 -16.71
N TRP A 197 -12.64 -0.38 -16.82
CA TRP A 197 -12.61 -1.75 -17.31
C TRP A 197 -13.33 -2.69 -16.35
N ALA A 198 -13.07 -2.58 -15.04
CA ALA A 198 -13.69 -3.41 -14.02
C ALA A 198 -15.21 -3.29 -14.00
N SER A 199 -15.76 -2.09 -14.20
CA SER A 199 -17.21 -1.84 -14.24
C SER A 199 -17.93 -2.56 -15.39
N LYS A 200 -17.18 -3.02 -16.40
CA LYS A 200 -17.70 -3.79 -17.56
C LYS A 200 -17.53 -5.30 -17.35
N GLN A 201 -16.94 -5.71 -16.22
CA GLN A 201 -16.78 -7.10 -15.84
C GLN A 201 -17.83 -7.48 -14.78
N ASN A 202 -17.94 -8.76 -14.51
CA ASN A 202 -18.85 -9.26 -13.46
C ASN A 202 -18.03 -9.69 -12.23
N PHE A 203 -17.38 -8.73 -11.58
CA PHE A 203 -16.71 -8.97 -10.31
C PHE A 203 -17.74 -8.99 -9.17
N ARG A 204 -17.58 -9.95 -8.26
CA ARG A 204 -18.38 -10.03 -7.02
C ARG A 204 -18.00 -8.88 -6.09
N HIS A 205 -16.68 -8.67 -5.93
CA HIS A 205 -16.12 -7.60 -5.12
C HIS A 205 -14.95 -6.91 -5.84
N ILE A 206 -14.75 -5.63 -5.53
CA ILE A 206 -13.57 -4.87 -5.90
C ILE A 206 -12.90 -4.38 -4.59
N VAL A 207 -11.70 -4.86 -4.35
CA VAL A 207 -10.89 -4.55 -3.17
C VAL A 207 -9.69 -3.73 -3.58
N ALA A 208 -9.40 -2.66 -2.85
CA ALA A 208 -8.19 -1.87 -3.05
C ALA A 208 -7.22 -2.03 -1.87
N GLY A 209 -5.92 -1.99 -2.16
CA GLY A 209 -4.86 -2.03 -1.16
C GLY A 209 -3.76 -1.03 -1.45
N SER A 210 -3.34 -0.27 -0.45
CA SER A 210 -2.32 0.76 -0.57
C SER A 210 -1.69 1.05 0.80
N HIS A 211 -0.64 1.88 0.85
CA HIS A 211 0.01 2.20 2.12
C HIS A 211 -0.67 3.38 2.82
N THR A 212 -0.71 4.55 2.18
CA THR A 212 -1.18 5.79 2.81
C THR A 212 -2.71 5.87 2.86
N HIS A 213 -3.22 6.22 4.01
CA HIS A 213 -4.65 6.44 4.25
C HIS A 213 -5.14 7.80 3.75
N PHE A 214 -6.44 7.92 3.41
CA PHE A 214 -7.03 9.16 2.88
C PHE A 214 -7.08 10.29 3.90
N PHE A 215 -7.35 9.99 5.17
CA PHE A 215 -7.53 10.97 6.23
C PHE A 215 -6.62 10.66 7.42
N MET A 216 -5.45 11.26 7.42
CA MET A 216 -4.55 11.18 8.57
C MET A 216 -5.02 12.13 9.66
N ARG A 217 -5.20 11.62 10.88
CA ARG A 217 -5.60 12.41 12.04
C ARG A 217 -4.45 13.13 12.73
N ASP A 218 -3.23 12.63 12.58
CA ASP A 218 -2.07 13.15 13.29
C ASP A 218 -0.91 13.45 12.36
N ASN A 219 -0.46 14.71 12.37
CA ASN A 219 0.74 15.17 11.66
C ASN A 219 2.01 15.02 12.51
N SER A 220 1.98 14.26 13.60
CA SER A 220 3.09 14.14 14.56
C SER A 220 4.28 13.33 14.03
N GLN A 221 4.10 12.60 12.97
CA GLN A 221 5.11 11.69 12.37
C GLN A 221 6.05 12.39 11.36
N GLY A 222 6.28 13.69 11.48
CA GLY A 222 7.26 14.38 10.65
C GLY A 222 6.70 14.83 9.30
N ILE A 223 7.50 14.73 8.22
CA ILE A 223 7.06 15.12 6.88
C ILE A 223 6.11 14.06 6.37
N ALA A 224 4.84 14.24 6.71
CA ALA A 224 3.80 13.29 6.42
C ALA A 224 3.55 13.22 4.90
N THR A 225 3.65 12.05 4.38
CA THR A 225 3.23 11.68 3.03
C THR A 225 1.71 11.53 3.02
N ASN A 226 0.99 12.66 3.09
CA ASN A 226 -0.46 12.67 3.09
C ASN A 226 -1.00 13.15 1.75
N TYR A 227 -2.08 12.56 1.30
CA TYR A 227 -2.81 13.08 0.14
C TYR A 227 -3.21 14.53 0.33
N SER A 228 -3.18 15.31 -0.75
CA SER A 228 -3.85 16.60 -0.76
C SER A 228 -5.36 16.41 -0.57
N ILE A 229 -6.03 17.41 -0.03
CA ILE A 229 -7.49 17.36 0.17
C ILE A 229 -8.20 17.12 -1.18
N GLU A 230 -7.74 17.76 -2.24
CA GLU A 230 -8.29 17.65 -3.59
C GLU A 230 -8.13 16.22 -4.15
N GLU A 231 -6.97 15.63 -3.95
CA GLU A 231 -6.70 14.26 -4.39
C GLU A 231 -7.51 13.25 -3.57
N THR A 232 -7.58 13.43 -2.25
CA THR A 232 -8.43 12.62 -1.36
C THR A 232 -9.87 12.57 -1.84
N TYR A 233 -10.50 13.72 -2.08
CA TYR A 233 -11.88 13.76 -2.58
C TYR A 233 -12.00 13.18 -3.99
N THR A 234 -11.00 13.36 -4.83
CA THR A 234 -10.97 12.79 -6.19
C THR A 234 -10.96 11.26 -6.13
N LEU A 235 -10.10 10.69 -5.29
CA LEU A 235 -9.99 9.24 -5.13
C LEU A 235 -11.22 8.64 -4.43
N LEU A 236 -11.69 9.27 -3.37
CA LEU A 236 -12.88 8.83 -2.67
C LEU A 236 -14.08 8.75 -3.61
N ARG A 237 -14.31 9.82 -4.39
CA ARG A 237 -15.39 9.85 -5.38
C ARG A 237 -15.20 8.83 -6.49
N LEU A 238 -13.96 8.65 -6.96
CA LEU A 238 -13.63 7.66 -7.98
C LEU A 238 -13.94 6.24 -7.48
N PHE A 239 -13.56 5.92 -6.26
CA PHE A 239 -13.77 4.60 -5.67
C PHE A 239 -15.25 4.31 -5.43
N GLN A 240 -15.98 5.26 -4.85
CA GLN A 240 -17.43 5.13 -4.65
C GLN A 240 -18.18 4.95 -5.97
N SER A 241 -17.85 5.75 -7.00
CA SER A 241 -18.56 5.70 -8.27
C SER A 241 -18.32 4.41 -9.08
N HIS A 242 -17.29 3.64 -8.73
CA HIS A 242 -16.96 2.37 -9.39
C HIS A 242 -17.14 1.14 -8.48
N GLY A 243 -17.78 1.33 -7.33
CA GLY A 243 -18.17 0.22 -6.45
C GLY A 243 -16.98 -0.52 -5.82
N ILE A 244 -15.94 0.21 -5.38
CA ILE A 244 -14.94 -0.41 -4.50
C ILE A 244 -15.60 -0.66 -3.13
N ASP A 245 -15.63 -1.93 -2.71
CA ASP A 245 -16.24 -2.35 -1.45
C ASP A 245 -15.36 -1.96 -0.25
N ILE A 246 -14.06 -2.19 -0.39
CA ILE A 246 -13.12 -2.00 0.73
C ILE A 246 -11.75 -1.51 0.25
N LEU A 247 -11.18 -0.56 1.02
CA LEU A 247 -9.82 -0.09 0.90
C LEU A 247 -9.04 -0.45 2.16
N PHE A 248 -7.98 -1.24 2.03
CA PHE A 248 -7.02 -1.52 3.09
C PHE A 248 -5.82 -0.58 2.99
N THR A 249 -5.43 0.02 4.12
CA THR A 249 -4.26 0.90 4.23
C THR A 249 -3.49 0.65 5.53
N GLY A 250 -2.28 1.22 5.63
CA GLY A 250 -1.42 1.20 6.81
C GLY A 250 -1.00 2.59 7.25
N HIS A 251 0.30 2.78 7.44
CA HIS A 251 1.01 4.05 7.67
C HIS A 251 0.76 4.74 9.02
N SER A 252 -0.42 4.71 9.58
CA SER A 252 -0.72 5.43 10.84
C SER A 252 -0.49 4.61 12.11
N HIS A 253 -0.01 3.37 11.99
CA HIS A 253 0.30 2.45 13.09
C HIS A 253 -0.87 2.28 14.10
N SER A 254 -2.10 2.51 13.65
CA SER A 254 -3.29 2.42 14.52
C SER A 254 -4.50 2.01 13.71
N ARG A 255 -5.21 0.98 14.19
CA ARG A 255 -6.41 0.50 13.51
C ARG A 255 -7.52 1.53 13.52
N GLU A 256 -8.12 1.72 12.37
CA GLU A 256 -9.32 2.52 12.22
C GLU A 256 -10.22 1.94 11.13
N VAL A 257 -11.53 2.10 11.31
CA VAL A 257 -12.52 1.76 10.28
C VAL A 257 -13.40 2.96 10.06
N THR A 258 -13.44 3.43 8.83
CA THR A 258 -14.30 4.54 8.42
C THR A 258 -15.12 4.13 7.22
N MET A 259 -16.40 4.45 7.21
CA MET A 259 -17.31 4.17 6.11
C MET A 259 -17.67 5.46 5.38
N PHE A 260 -17.59 5.42 4.07
CA PHE A 260 -18.03 6.48 3.17
C PHE A 260 -19.07 5.90 2.22
N ASP A 261 -20.35 6.01 2.58
CA ASP A 261 -21.46 5.30 1.96
C ASP A 261 -21.18 3.78 1.96
N GLU A 262 -21.03 3.16 0.79
CA GLU A 262 -20.77 1.72 0.65
C GLU A 262 -19.27 1.36 0.68
N LEU A 263 -18.37 2.34 0.56
CA LEU A 263 -16.92 2.11 0.65
C LEU A 263 -16.47 2.02 2.11
N THR A 264 -15.91 0.90 2.49
CA THR A 264 -15.26 0.72 3.80
C THR A 264 -13.75 0.98 3.68
N CYS A 265 -13.23 1.95 4.41
CA CYS A 265 -11.79 2.23 4.52
C CYS A 265 -11.27 1.68 5.85
N ILE A 266 -10.27 0.82 5.80
CA ILE A 266 -9.66 0.20 6.97
C ILE A 266 -8.18 0.55 7.02
N ILE A 267 -7.76 1.15 8.12
CA ILE A 267 -6.36 1.22 8.50
C ILE A 267 -6.05 -0.03 9.30
N VAL A 268 -5.06 -0.79 8.86
CA VAL A 268 -4.56 -1.98 9.57
C VAL A 268 -3.49 -1.54 10.56
N ASP A 269 -3.44 -2.16 11.74
CA ASP A 269 -2.41 -1.89 12.73
C ASP A 269 -1.02 -2.22 12.20
N SER A 270 -0.04 -1.52 12.73
CA SER A 270 1.36 -1.85 12.56
C SER A 270 1.70 -3.24 13.11
N MET A 271 2.63 -3.90 12.43
CA MET A 271 3.20 -5.16 12.88
C MET A 271 4.65 -5.01 13.40
N THR A 272 5.16 -3.78 13.52
CA THR A 272 6.53 -3.60 14.06
C THR A 272 6.67 -4.25 15.43
N ASP A 273 7.86 -4.83 15.70
CA ASP A 273 8.16 -5.46 16.98
C ASP A 273 8.26 -4.45 18.13
N GLU A 274 8.31 -3.17 17.84
CA GLU A 274 8.31 -2.08 18.83
C GLU A 274 6.90 -1.71 19.31
N ASP A 275 5.85 -2.14 18.60
CA ASP A 275 4.48 -1.79 18.94
C ASP A 275 3.98 -2.56 20.17
N LYS A 276 3.21 -1.89 21.03
CA LYS A 276 2.67 -2.51 22.25
C LYS A 276 1.56 -3.52 21.97
N LYS A 277 0.90 -3.39 20.82
CA LYS A 277 -0.24 -4.25 20.43
C LYS A 277 -0.22 -4.51 18.93
N PRO A 278 0.84 -5.14 18.42
CA PRO A 278 0.93 -5.40 17.01
C PRO A 278 -0.20 -6.33 16.57
N ALA A 279 -0.76 -6.07 15.40
CA ALA A 279 -1.85 -6.88 14.87
C ALA A 279 -1.85 -6.89 13.34
N TYR A 280 -2.49 -7.90 12.78
CA TYR A 280 -2.85 -7.99 11.38
C TYR A 280 -4.36 -8.13 11.23
N LEU A 281 -4.85 -8.06 10.02
CA LEU A 281 -6.27 -8.23 9.71
C LEU A 281 -6.48 -9.52 8.92
N VAL A 282 -7.58 -10.20 9.20
CA VAL A 282 -8.09 -11.31 8.39
C VAL A 282 -9.45 -10.91 7.84
N ALA A 283 -9.53 -10.74 6.51
CA ALA A 283 -10.77 -10.56 5.79
C ALA A 283 -11.31 -11.92 5.32
N THR A 284 -12.60 -12.13 5.41
CA THR A 284 -13.32 -13.26 4.81
C THR A 284 -14.13 -12.73 3.65
N ILE A 285 -13.79 -13.17 2.44
CA ILE A 285 -14.40 -12.74 1.18
C ILE A 285 -15.45 -13.79 0.80
N GLY A 286 -16.70 -13.45 0.96
CA GLY A 286 -17.86 -14.30 0.66
C GLY A 286 -18.90 -13.55 -0.15
N GLU A 287 -20.17 -13.75 0.13
CA GLU A 287 -21.26 -12.91 -0.40
C GLU A 287 -21.15 -11.46 0.12
N LYS A 288 -20.60 -11.31 1.33
CA LYS A 288 -20.17 -10.05 1.94
C LYS A 288 -18.72 -10.17 2.36
N ILE A 289 -18.07 -9.05 2.53
CA ILE A 289 -16.73 -8.99 3.11
C ILE A 289 -16.87 -8.76 4.61
N ASP A 290 -16.44 -9.75 5.40
CA ASP A 290 -16.29 -9.65 6.85
C ASP A 290 -14.80 -9.52 7.20
N TYR A 291 -14.46 -8.88 8.31
CA TYR A 291 -13.07 -8.75 8.74
C TYR A 291 -12.92 -8.78 10.25
N LYS A 292 -11.73 -9.16 10.70
CA LYS A 292 -11.32 -9.09 12.10
C LYS A 292 -9.86 -8.75 12.24
N PHE A 293 -9.55 -7.95 13.27
CA PHE A 293 -8.17 -7.74 13.70
C PHE A 293 -7.71 -8.88 14.57
N VAL A 294 -6.50 -9.36 14.33
CA VAL A 294 -5.88 -10.46 15.10
C VAL A 294 -4.61 -9.91 15.75
N ASN A 295 -4.65 -9.79 17.08
CA ASN A 295 -3.46 -9.36 17.83
C ASN A 295 -2.39 -10.45 17.77
N LEU A 296 -1.16 -10.04 17.54
CA LEU A 296 -0.01 -10.93 17.62
C LEU A 296 0.32 -11.26 19.09
N PRO A 297 0.93 -12.42 19.37
CA PRO A 297 1.36 -12.73 20.72
C PRO A 297 2.43 -11.74 21.18
N THR A 298 2.41 -11.37 22.45
CA THR A 298 3.48 -10.54 23.03
C THR A 298 4.79 -11.30 22.98
N LYS A 299 5.84 -10.60 22.61
CA LYS A 299 7.19 -11.15 22.64
C LYS A 299 7.55 -11.57 24.06
N PRO A 300 8.13 -12.78 24.28
CA PRO A 300 8.52 -13.27 25.60
C PRO A 300 9.52 -12.39 26.35
#